data_b43ff7cbbf41e2b68f4b315bbe48235d
#
_entry.id   b43ff7cbbf41e2b68f4b315bbe48235d
#
_cell.length_a   1.000
_cell.length_b   1.000
_cell.length_c   1.000
_cell.angle_alpha   90.00
_cell.angle_beta   90.00
_cell.angle_gamma   90.00
#
_symmetry.space_group_name_H-M   'P 1'
#
loop_
_entity.id
_entity.type
_entity.pdbx_description
1 polymer ?
#
loop_
_entity_poly.entity_id
_entity_poly.type
_entity_poly.pdbx_seq_one_letter_code
_entity_poly.pdbx_strand_id
1 'polypeptide(L)'
;MEHNYFPQRPTVTPTIYAYRLIGVDSHKGYLKVGYTDRTAKERIDEQLHTSKVQYEIVLVESAMSNDGSCFTDKDVHRLLERKGCKRLNPLDKTDEWFRCSVADVMAAILSLRTGVANEENRTQNFTMRPEQFRAVEQTRTYFEQALKEEPNRIPKFLWNAKMRFGKTFASYQLAKKMSLSRILILTFKPAVESAWREDLVSHIDFEGWQYISNKDARNNNLNIDQEFHRADKSKPIVVFGSFQDLLG
;
A
#
# COMPACT_ATOMS: atom_id res chain seq x y z
N MET A 1 18.85 -26.37 -43.41
CA MET A 1 19.07 -24.95 -42.99
C MET A 1 17.70 -24.34 -42.84
N GLU A 2 17.24 -24.20 -41.60
CA GLU A 2 15.98 -23.49 -41.33
C GLU A 2 16.24 -21.98 -41.45
N HIS A 3 15.66 -21.39 -42.48
CA HIS A 3 15.66 -19.95 -42.65
C HIS A 3 14.66 -19.32 -41.65
N ASN A 4 15.17 -18.81 -40.56
CA ASN A 4 14.37 -18.03 -39.60
C ASN A 4 14.07 -16.65 -40.23
N TYR A 5 12.91 -16.53 -40.92
CA TYR A 5 12.48 -15.33 -41.65
C TYR A 5 12.09 -14.15 -40.78
N PHE A 6 12.06 -14.32 -39.45
CA PHE A 6 11.76 -13.24 -38.52
C PHE A 6 13.02 -12.90 -37.67
N PRO A 7 13.50 -11.66 -37.70
CA PRO A 7 14.56 -11.26 -36.80
C PRO A 7 14.08 -11.52 -35.36
N GLN A 8 14.89 -12.25 -34.59
CA GLN A 8 14.60 -12.44 -33.17
C GLN A 8 14.54 -11.05 -32.53
N ARG A 9 13.40 -10.72 -31.92
CA ARG A 9 13.31 -9.51 -31.11
C ARG A 9 14.32 -9.65 -29.98
N PRO A 10 15.15 -8.60 -29.72
CA PRO A 10 16.03 -8.62 -28.56
C PRO A 10 15.17 -8.89 -27.31
N THR A 11 15.65 -9.78 -26.46
CA THR A 11 15.00 -10.08 -25.18
C THR A 11 15.13 -8.82 -24.31
N VAL A 12 14.09 -7.99 -24.33
CA VAL A 12 13.99 -6.81 -23.49
C VAL A 12 13.61 -7.27 -22.09
N THR A 13 14.44 -6.97 -21.12
CA THR A 13 14.14 -7.24 -19.72
C THR A 13 13.80 -5.92 -19.02
N PRO A 14 12.50 -5.60 -18.87
CA PRO A 14 12.08 -4.38 -18.17
C PRO A 14 12.61 -4.41 -16.74
N THR A 15 13.30 -3.34 -16.35
CA THR A 15 14.08 -3.27 -15.11
C THR A 15 13.84 -1.95 -14.38
N ILE A 16 13.54 -2.03 -13.08
CA ILE A 16 13.62 -0.91 -12.16
C ILE A 16 15.03 -0.90 -11.56
N TYR A 17 15.64 0.25 -11.55
CA TYR A 17 16.93 0.46 -10.89
C TYR A 17 16.87 1.63 -9.91
N ALA A 18 17.71 1.56 -8.88
CA ALA A 18 17.94 2.70 -8.00
C ALA A 18 19.44 2.90 -7.78
N TYR A 19 19.85 4.17 -7.74
CA TYR A 19 21.22 4.55 -7.44
C TYR A 19 21.31 5.82 -6.60
N ARG A 20 22.45 6.03 -5.98
CA ARG A 20 22.79 7.24 -5.26
C ARG A 20 24.05 7.90 -5.83
N LEU A 21 24.13 9.22 -5.70
CA LEU A 21 25.35 9.96 -6.03
C LEU A 21 26.32 9.94 -4.86
N ILE A 22 27.61 9.87 -5.18
CA ILE A 22 28.70 9.91 -4.20
C ILE A 22 29.32 11.30 -4.22
N GLY A 23 29.50 11.91 -3.04
CA GLY A 23 30.15 13.22 -2.91
C GLY A 23 29.31 14.42 -3.32
N VAL A 24 27.98 14.25 -3.45
CA VAL A 24 27.03 15.34 -3.80
C VAL A 24 26.12 15.61 -2.61
N ASP A 25 26.41 16.64 -1.83
CA ASP A 25 25.69 16.95 -0.58
C ASP A 25 24.19 17.23 -0.78
N SER A 26 23.81 17.85 -1.90
CA SER A 26 22.39 18.13 -2.22
C SER A 26 21.54 16.86 -2.41
N HIS A 27 22.17 15.72 -2.72
CA HIS A 27 21.51 14.42 -2.94
C HIS A 27 21.74 13.44 -1.80
N LYS A 28 22.32 13.88 -0.69
CA LYS A 28 22.60 12.99 0.45
C LYS A 28 21.29 12.46 1.06
N GLY A 29 21.17 11.14 1.11
CA GLY A 29 19.97 10.45 1.61
C GLY A 29 18.85 10.33 0.58
N TYR A 30 19.13 10.64 -0.69
CA TYR A 30 18.20 10.45 -1.80
C TYR A 30 18.66 9.28 -2.68
N LEU A 31 17.68 8.56 -3.23
CA LEU A 31 17.85 7.57 -4.28
C LEU A 31 17.15 8.04 -5.54
N LYS A 32 17.82 7.93 -6.67
CA LYS A 32 17.14 8.03 -7.96
C LYS A 32 16.56 6.66 -8.30
N VAL A 33 15.27 6.64 -8.62
CA VAL A 33 14.55 5.43 -9.02
C VAL A 33 14.10 5.59 -10.46
N GLY A 34 14.58 4.72 -11.34
CA GLY A 34 14.29 4.80 -12.78
C GLY A 34 13.94 3.45 -13.38
N TYR A 35 13.48 3.50 -14.64
CA TYR A 35 13.15 2.35 -15.47
C TYR A 35 14.06 2.27 -16.68
N THR A 36 14.39 1.07 -17.10
CA THR A 36 15.10 0.82 -18.36
C THR A 36 14.69 -0.54 -18.94
N ASP A 37 14.78 -0.65 -20.24
CA ASP A 37 14.69 -1.89 -21.01
C ASP A 37 16.07 -2.43 -21.44
N ARG A 38 17.14 -1.73 -21.02
CA ARG A 38 18.55 -2.08 -21.21
C ARG A 38 19.21 -2.33 -19.85
N THR A 39 20.55 -2.39 -19.81
CA THR A 39 21.23 -2.48 -18.51
C THR A 39 21.14 -1.17 -17.72
N ALA A 40 20.94 -1.28 -16.40
CA ALA A 40 20.88 -0.11 -15.52
C ALA A 40 22.14 0.76 -15.63
N LYS A 41 23.30 0.11 -15.75
CA LYS A 41 24.59 0.82 -15.89
C LYS A 41 24.65 1.69 -17.14
N GLU A 42 24.31 1.14 -18.32
CA GLU A 42 24.30 1.92 -19.58
C GLU A 42 23.35 3.12 -19.47
N ARG A 43 22.18 2.92 -18.89
CA ARG A 43 21.20 3.99 -18.73
C ARG A 43 21.69 5.11 -17.80
N ILE A 44 22.34 4.76 -16.69
CA ILE A 44 22.87 5.73 -15.73
C ILE A 44 24.08 6.45 -16.33
N ASP A 45 24.99 5.73 -17.01
CA ASP A 45 26.16 6.32 -17.67
C ASP A 45 25.72 7.34 -18.74
N GLU A 46 24.67 7.06 -19.53
CA GLU A 46 24.08 8.03 -20.46
C GLU A 46 23.56 9.29 -19.74
N GLN A 47 22.86 9.12 -18.62
CA GLN A 47 22.30 10.24 -17.85
C GLN A 47 23.37 11.12 -17.20
N LEU A 48 24.45 10.52 -16.76
CA LEU A 48 25.52 11.20 -16.04
C LEU A 48 26.75 11.56 -16.92
N HIS A 49 26.68 11.26 -18.22
CA HIS A 49 27.81 11.39 -19.17
C HIS A 49 28.50 12.75 -19.12
N THR A 50 27.75 13.83 -18.91
CA THR A 50 28.28 15.19 -18.87
C THR A 50 28.77 15.63 -17.49
N SER A 51 28.27 15.03 -16.42
CA SER A 51 28.50 15.51 -15.04
C SER A 51 29.73 14.90 -14.36
N LYS A 52 30.26 13.78 -14.86
CA LYS A 52 31.36 13.01 -14.26
C LYS A 52 31.23 12.71 -12.77
N VAL A 53 30.00 12.73 -12.27
CA VAL A 53 29.69 12.46 -10.86
C VAL A 53 29.77 10.95 -10.61
N GLN A 54 30.37 10.56 -9.50
CA GLN A 54 30.41 9.15 -9.09
C GLN A 54 29.05 8.73 -8.54
N TYR A 55 28.65 7.49 -8.83
CA TYR A 55 27.40 6.92 -8.36
C TYR A 55 27.58 5.47 -7.90
N GLU A 56 26.63 4.99 -7.14
CA GLU A 56 26.54 3.61 -6.70
C GLU A 56 25.15 3.07 -7.00
N ILE A 57 25.08 1.99 -7.78
CA ILE A 57 23.84 1.26 -8.02
C ILE A 57 23.52 0.46 -6.76
N VAL A 58 22.38 0.72 -6.14
CA VAL A 58 21.96 0.07 -4.88
C VAL A 58 20.85 -0.93 -5.10
N LEU A 59 20.19 -0.91 -6.27
CA LEU A 59 19.10 -1.82 -6.60
C LEU A 59 18.99 -2.01 -8.12
N VAL A 60 18.77 -3.26 -8.53
CA VAL A 60 18.38 -3.64 -9.90
C VAL A 60 17.40 -4.79 -9.79
N GLU A 61 16.16 -4.57 -10.22
CA GLU A 61 15.05 -5.54 -10.07
C GLU A 61 14.20 -5.62 -11.34
N SER A 62 13.65 -6.80 -11.63
CA SER A 62 12.72 -6.97 -12.73
C SER A 62 11.43 -6.17 -12.51
N ALA A 63 10.99 -5.46 -13.55
CA ALA A 63 9.73 -4.71 -13.60
C ALA A 63 8.54 -5.57 -14.11
N MET A 64 8.63 -6.89 -13.95
CA MET A 64 7.57 -7.83 -14.33
C MET A 64 6.69 -8.16 -13.12
N SER A 65 5.39 -8.10 -13.32
CA SER A 65 4.38 -8.59 -12.37
C SER A 65 4.20 -10.11 -12.52
N ASN A 66 3.65 -10.76 -11.49
CA ASN A 66 3.39 -12.20 -11.50
C ASN A 66 2.33 -12.64 -12.54
N ASP A 67 1.48 -11.70 -12.99
CA ASP A 67 0.49 -11.91 -14.05
C ASP A 67 1.07 -11.76 -15.47
N GLY A 68 2.39 -11.46 -15.59
CA GLY A 68 3.08 -11.25 -16.85
C GLY A 68 2.98 -9.81 -17.40
N SER A 69 2.30 -8.89 -16.72
CA SER A 69 2.32 -7.48 -17.06
C SER A 69 3.61 -6.79 -16.61
N CYS A 70 3.89 -5.61 -17.15
CA CYS A 70 5.03 -4.79 -16.75
C CYS A 70 4.55 -3.53 -16.02
N PHE A 71 5.28 -3.13 -15.00
CA PHE A 71 5.12 -1.83 -14.35
C PHE A 71 6.34 -0.94 -14.63
N THR A 72 6.19 0.34 -14.40
CA THR A 72 7.22 1.36 -14.68
C THR A 72 7.72 2.02 -13.39
N ASP A 73 8.75 2.86 -13.52
CA ASP A 73 9.20 3.74 -12.45
C ASP A 73 8.08 4.65 -11.92
N LYS A 74 7.16 5.13 -12.78
CA LYS A 74 6.00 5.95 -12.37
C LYS A 74 5.09 5.23 -11.38
N ASP A 75 4.94 3.93 -11.52
CA ASP A 75 4.14 3.11 -10.60
C ASP A 75 4.86 2.98 -9.25
N VAL A 76 6.18 2.75 -9.26
CA VAL A 76 7.02 2.75 -8.06
C VAL A 76 7.01 4.12 -7.39
N HIS A 77 7.19 5.21 -8.16
CA HIS A 77 7.15 6.59 -7.64
C HIS A 77 5.83 6.89 -6.93
N ARG A 78 4.69 6.46 -7.50
CA ARG A 78 3.38 6.63 -6.88
C ARG A 78 3.29 5.95 -5.51
N LEU A 79 3.85 4.75 -5.36
CA LEU A 79 3.86 4.03 -4.09
C LEU A 79 4.81 4.69 -3.09
N LEU A 80 5.99 5.15 -3.51
CA LEU A 80 6.91 5.89 -2.65
C LEU A 80 6.28 7.19 -2.13
N GLU A 81 5.57 7.95 -2.98
CA GLU A 81 4.84 9.15 -2.57
C GLU A 81 3.73 8.83 -1.56
N ARG A 82 2.96 7.74 -1.78
CA ARG A 82 1.93 7.28 -0.85
C ARG A 82 2.50 6.85 0.50
N LYS A 83 3.72 6.33 0.51
CA LYS A 83 4.47 6.01 1.75
C LYS A 83 4.99 7.26 2.46
N GLY A 84 4.92 8.43 1.82
CA GLY A 84 5.41 9.69 2.37
C GLY A 84 6.89 9.99 2.05
N CYS A 85 7.51 9.24 1.15
CA CYS A 85 8.84 9.53 0.64
C CYS A 85 8.80 10.82 -0.19
N LYS A 86 9.57 11.82 0.22
CA LYS A 86 9.58 13.15 -0.43
C LYS A 86 10.51 13.16 -1.63
N ARG A 87 10.08 13.80 -2.72
CA ARG A 87 10.97 14.11 -3.86
C ARG A 87 11.99 15.17 -3.46
N LEU A 88 13.13 15.20 -4.13
CA LEU A 88 14.13 16.24 -3.97
C LEU A 88 13.57 17.60 -4.37
N ASN A 89 12.84 17.63 -5.49
CA ASN A 89 12.07 18.80 -5.90
C ASN A 89 10.56 18.47 -5.88
N PRO A 90 9.82 18.78 -4.79
CA PRO A 90 8.41 18.43 -4.67
C PRO A 90 7.48 19.12 -5.68
N LEU A 91 7.92 20.21 -6.30
CA LEU A 91 7.14 20.95 -7.31
C LEU A 91 7.31 20.36 -8.71
N ASP A 92 8.36 19.58 -8.94
CA ASP A 92 8.63 18.94 -10.21
C ASP A 92 8.22 17.46 -10.15
N LYS A 93 7.08 17.15 -10.77
CA LYS A 93 6.57 15.76 -10.86
C LYS A 93 7.42 14.85 -11.74
N THR A 94 8.37 15.40 -12.50
CA THR A 94 9.30 14.64 -13.33
C THR A 94 10.59 14.30 -12.59
N ASP A 95 10.80 14.87 -11.40
CA ASP A 95 11.92 14.54 -10.54
C ASP A 95 11.83 13.09 -10.04
N GLU A 96 12.87 12.31 -10.28
CA GLU A 96 12.95 10.87 -9.97
C GLU A 96 13.78 10.59 -8.70
N TRP A 97 14.17 11.63 -7.95
CA TRP A 97 14.93 11.53 -6.72
C TRP A 97 14.02 11.51 -5.50
N PHE A 98 14.11 10.45 -4.70
CA PHE A 98 13.29 10.26 -3.51
C PHE A 98 14.13 10.12 -2.25
N ARG A 99 13.73 10.78 -1.18
CA ARG A 99 14.29 10.57 0.15
C ARG A 99 13.69 9.29 0.74
N CYS A 100 14.31 8.18 0.41
CA CYS A 100 13.84 6.83 0.79
C CYS A 100 15.03 5.88 0.99
N SER A 101 14.77 4.74 1.59
CA SER A 101 15.72 3.62 1.69
C SER A 101 15.56 2.64 0.54
N VAL A 102 16.55 1.76 0.35
CA VAL A 102 16.45 0.64 -0.59
C VAL A 102 15.27 -0.28 -0.23
N ALA A 103 15.02 -0.48 1.07
CA ALA A 103 13.89 -1.28 1.55
C ALA A 103 12.53 -0.69 1.14
N ASP A 104 12.39 0.65 1.09
CA ASP A 104 11.18 1.31 0.63
C ASP A 104 10.92 1.04 -0.86
N VAL A 105 11.98 1.10 -1.68
CA VAL A 105 11.89 0.81 -3.12
C VAL A 105 11.55 -0.67 -3.35
N MET A 106 12.21 -1.58 -2.63
CA MET A 106 11.91 -3.02 -2.69
C MET A 106 10.46 -3.34 -2.30
N ALA A 107 9.95 -2.72 -1.25
CA ALA A 107 8.57 -2.90 -0.81
C ALA A 107 7.56 -2.45 -1.88
N ALA A 108 7.83 -1.31 -2.53
CA ALA A 108 7.01 -0.81 -3.63
C ALA A 108 7.03 -1.78 -4.83
N ILE A 109 8.22 -2.26 -5.23
CA ILE A 109 8.38 -3.25 -6.31
C ILE A 109 7.64 -4.54 -5.98
N LEU A 110 7.79 -5.07 -4.77
CA LEU A 110 7.13 -6.31 -4.35
C LEU A 110 5.60 -6.18 -4.38
N SER A 111 5.07 -5.05 -3.91
CA SER A 111 3.63 -4.76 -3.97
C SER A 111 3.11 -4.72 -5.41
N LEU A 112 3.85 -4.11 -6.34
CA LEU A 112 3.50 -4.08 -7.76
C LEU A 112 3.61 -5.47 -8.41
N ARG A 113 4.65 -6.22 -8.08
CA ARG A 113 4.91 -7.57 -8.61
C ARG A 113 3.83 -8.56 -8.22
N THR A 114 3.36 -8.52 -6.99
CA THR A 114 2.37 -9.45 -6.45
C THR A 114 0.94 -8.97 -6.63
N GLY A 115 0.72 -7.68 -6.90
CA GLY A 115 -0.60 -7.06 -6.90
C GLY A 115 -1.24 -7.00 -5.50
N VAL A 116 -0.50 -7.37 -4.45
CA VAL A 116 -0.96 -7.40 -3.07
C VAL A 116 -0.18 -6.39 -2.24
N ALA A 117 -0.88 -5.66 -1.38
CA ALA A 117 -0.22 -4.80 -0.42
C ALA A 117 0.67 -5.63 0.52
N ASN A 118 1.92 -5.20 0.68
CA ASN A 118 2.87 -5.90 1.53
C ASN A 118 2.56 -5.59 3.00
N GLU A 119 2.14 -6.61 3.75
CA GLU A 119 1.79 -6.47 5.18
C GLU A 119 3.01 -6.14 6.06
N GLU A 120 4.19 -6.61 5.69
CA GLU A 120 5.44 -6.34 6.42
C GLU A 120 6.00 -4.94 6.14
N ASN A 121 5.79 -4.43 4.93
CA ASN A 121 6.29 -3.12 4.48
C ASN A 121 5.16 -2.28 3.91
N ARG A 122 4.34 -1.72 4.79
CA ARG A 122 3.20 -0.90 4.40
C ARG A 122 3.62 0.32 3.60
N THR A 123 2.94 0.55 2.49
CA THR A 123 3.32 1.54 1.48
C THR A 123 2.52 2.85 1.56
N GLN A 124 1.50 2.91 2.43
CA GLN A 124 0.63 4.09 2.54
C GLN A 124 0.83 4.79 3.87
N ASN A 125 1.07 6.09 3.81
CA ASN A 125 1.23 6.96 4.97
C ASN A 125 0.59 8.33 4.68
N PHE A 126 -0.73 8.36 4.60
CA PHE A 126 -1.48 9.59 4.45
C PHE A 126 -2.34 9.85 5.69
N THR A 127 -2.58 11.11 5.99
CA THR A 127 -3.42 11.51 7.12
C THR A 127 -4.89 11.67 6.70
N MET A 128 -5.77 11.64 7.69
CA MET A 128 -7.19 11.95 7.45
C MET A 128 -7.36 13.36 6.86
N ARG A 129 -8.23 13.47 5.87
CA ARG A 129 -8.68 14.78 5.39
C ARG A 129 -9.52 15.47 6.48
N PRO A 130 -9.64 16.82 6.46
CA PRO A 130 -10.36 17.57 7.50
C PRO A 130 -11.80 17.09 7.74
N GLU A 131 -12.52 16.70 6.68
CA GLU A 131 -13.88 16.18 6.78
C GLU A 131 -13.93 14.77 7.41
N GLN A 132 -12.94 13.92 7.13
CA GLN A 132 -12.81 12.61 7.78
C GLN A 132 -12.49 12.75 9.25
N PHE A 133 -11.52 13.60 9.57
CA PHE A 133 -11.12 13.91 10.95
C PHE A 133 -12.32 14.39 11.77
N ARG A 134 -13.11 15.35 11.26
CA ARG A 134 -14.30 15.84 11.95
C ARG A 134 -15.33 14.74 12.20
N ALA A 135 -15.61 13.91 11.19
CA ALA A 135 -16.57 12.80 11.33
C ALA A 135 -16.12 11.79 12.39
N VAL A 136 -14.83 11.42 12.38
CA VAL A 136 -14.22 10.51 13.36
C VAL A 136 -14.29 11.09 14.77
N GLU A 137 -13.90 12.36 14.97
CA GLU A 137 -13.93 12.99 16.30
C GLU A 137 -15.35 13.15 16.83
N GLN A 138 -16.30 13.57 16.01
CA GLN A 138 -17.71 13.67 16.42
C GLN A 138 -18.26 12.32 16.83
N THR A 139 -17.97 11.26 16.09
CA THR A 139 -18.44 9.91 16.43
C THR A 139 -17.80 9.39 17.70
N ARG A 140 -16.49 9.57 17.86
CA ARG A 140 -15.75 9.21 19.07
C ARG A 140 -16.32 9.89 20.30
N THR A 141 -16.46 11.20 20.25
CA THR A 141 -16.99 12.01 21.38
C THR A 141 -18.41 11.56 21.75
N TYR A 142 -19.28 11.34 20.75
CA TYR A 142 -20.62 10.85 20.99
C TYR A 142 -20.61 9.47 21.67
N PHE A 143 -19.78 8.54 21.20
CA PHE A 143 -19.71 7.19 21.78
C PHE A 143 -19.15 7.23 23.21
N GLU A 144 -18.12 8.00 23.46
CA GLU A 144 -17.56 8.16 24.82
C GLU A 144 -18.57 8.76 25.79
N GLN A 145 -19.34 9.75 25.34
CA GLN A 145 -20.39 10.37 26.15
C GLN A 145 -21.56 9.40 26.40
N ALA A 146 -22.06 8.75 25.36
CA ALA A 146 -23.18 7.81 25.47
C ALA A 146 -22.84 6.62 26.41
N LEU A 147 -21.60 6.10 26.33
CA LEU A 147 -21.16 5.03 27.22
C LEU A 147 -20.96 5.46 28.68
N LYS A 148 -20.67 6.75 28.93
CA LYS A 148 -20.60 7.32 30.30
C LYS A 148 -21.99 7.49 30.90
N GLU A 149 -22.96 7.97 30.09
CA GLU A 149 -24.32 8.23 30.54
C GLU A 149 -25.12 6.93 30.72
N GLU A 150 -24.97 6.00 29.77
CA GLU A 150 -25.69 4.71 29.78
C GLU A 150 -24.72 3.56 29.42
N PRO A 151 -23.94 3.01 30.38
CA PRO A 151 -22.90 2.00 30.11
C PRO A 151 -23.41 0.72 29.42
N ASN A 152 -24.67 0.38 29.58
CA ASN A 152 -25.29 -0.82 29.01
C ASN A 152 -25.91 -0.57 27.62
N ARG A 153 -25.99 0.67 27.18
CA ARG A 153 -26.54 1.03 25.89
C ARG A 153 -25.49 0.90 24.80
N ILE A 154 -25.81 0.24 23.70
CA ILE A 154 -24.97 0.19 22.52
C ILE A 154 -25.20 1.49 21.72
N PRO A 155 -24.23 2.43 21.68
CA PRO A 155 -24.38 3.66 20.94
C PRO A 155 -24.40 3.39 19.43
N LYS A 156 -25.20 4.17 18.68
CA LYS A 156 -25.32 4.06 17.22
C LYS A 156 -25.07 5.42 16.61
N PHE A 157 -24.30 5.46 15.52
CA PHE A 157 -24.01 6.68 14.78
C PHE A 157 -24.11 6.44 13.28
N LEU A 158 -24.69 7.38 12.54
CA LEU A 158 -24.86 7.28 11.09
C LEU A 158 -23.98 8.33 10.38
N TRP A 159 -23.10 7.86 9.49
CA TRP A 159 -22.38 8.72 8.58
C TRP A 159 -23.12 8.85 7.24
N ASN A 160 -23.68 10.03 6.97
CA ASN A 160 -24.14 10.37 5.62
C ASN A 160 -22.97 10.91 4.80
N ALA A 161 -22.15 10.01 4.29
CA ALA A 161 -20.91 10.35 3.61
C ALA A 161 -21.04 10.15 2.08
N LYS A 162 -20.66 11.16 1.32
CA LYS A 162 -20.64 11.15 -0.16
C LYS A 162 -19.69 10.09 -0.71
N MET A 163 -19.80 9.79 -2.00
CA MET A 163 -18.80 9.00 -2.72
C MET A 163 -17.41 9.66 -2.59
N ARG A 164 -16.37 8.84 -2.57
CA ARG A 164 -14.96 9.28 -2.43
C ARG A 164 -14.63 9.97 -1.09
N PHE A 165 -15.51 9.90 -0.11
CA PHE A 165 -15.20 10.35 1.25
C PHE A 165 -14.04 9.56 1.88
N GLY A 166 -13.83 8.29 1.49
CA GLY A 166 -12.86 7.38 2.12
C GLY A 166 -13.40 6.82 3.43
N LYS A 167 -14.63 6.30 3.38
CA LYS A 167 -15.34 5.73 4.54
C LYS A 167 -14.55 4.63 5.22
N THR A 168 -13.93 3.75 4.44
CA THR A 168 -13.15 2.60 4.90
C THR A 168 -12.01 3.06 5.82
N PHE A 169 -11.13 3.93 5.31
CA PHE A 169 -10.02 4.47 6.07
C PHE A 169 -10.49 5.24 7.32
N ALA A 170 -11.52 6.09 7.19
CA ALA A 170 -12.07 6.84 8.33
C ALA A 170 -12.66 5.91 9.40
N SER A 171 -13.29 4.79 9.02
CA SER A 171 -13.80 3.80 9.97
C SER A 171 -12.69 3.11 10.73
N TYR A 172 -11.59 2.73 10.06
CA TYR A 172 -10.42 2.17 10.74
C TYR A 172 -9.74 3.18 11.67
N GLN A 173 -9.66 4.45 11.26
CA GLN A 173 -9.13 5.51 12.13
C GLN A 173 -10.00 5.73 13.38
N LEU A 174 -11.33 5.63 13.26
CA LEU A 174 -12.23 5.66 14.41
C LEU A 174 -11.95 4.47 15.33
N ALA A 175 -11.88 3.26 14.79
CA ALA A 175 -11.60 2.04 15.56
C ALA A 175 -10.25 2.13 16.29
N LYS A 176 -9.20 2.66 15.62
CA LYS A 176 -7.88 2.90 16.22
C LYS A 176 -7.96 3.89 17.37
N LYS A 177 -8.62 5.05 17.18
CA LYS A 177 -8.77 6.08 18.23
C LYS A 177 -9.56 5.60 19.44
N MET A 178 -10.50 4.69 19.23
CA MET A 178 -11.30 4.06 20.30
C MET A 178 -10.64 2.81 20.88
N SER A 179 -9.44 2.44 20.41
CA SER A 179 -8.70 1.24 20.83
C SER A 179 -9.53 -0.05 20.73
N LEU A 180 -10.35 -0.16 19.67
CA LEU A 180 -11.17 -1.34 19.46
C LEU A 180 -10.31 -2.53 19.02
N SER A 181 -10.43 -3.64 19.73
CA SER A 181 -9.69 -4.86 19.43
C SER A 181 -10.45 -5.86 18.55
N ARG A 182 -11.76 -5.69 18.41
CA ARG A 182 -12.65 -6.56 17.61
C ARG A 182 -13.57 -5.70 16.78
N ILE A 183 -13.44 -5.79 15.47
CA ILE A 183 -14.19 -4.99 14.51
C ILE A 183 -14.93 -5.95 13.56
N LEU A 184 -16.23 -5.82 13.46
CA LEU A 184 -17.04 -6.53 12.48
C LEU A 184 -17.52 -5.55 11.42
N ILE A 185 -17.21 -5.85 10.16
CA ILE A 185 -17.67 -5.09 8.99
C ILE A 185 -18.74 -5.93 8.30
N LEU A 186 -19.94 -5.39 8.20
CA LEU A 186 -21.03 -5.99 7.47
C LEU A 186 -21.41 -5.13 6.28
N THR A 187 -21.46 -5.72 5.10
CA THR A 187 -21.85 -5.03 3.86
C THR A 187 -22.94 -5.77 3.11
N PHE A 188 -23.68 -5.03 2.30
CA PHE A 188 -24.68 -5.67 1.42
C PHE A 188 -24.02 -6.43 0.26
N LYS A 189 -22.93 -5.88 -0.31
CA LYS A 189 -22.24 -6.44 -1.48
C LYS A 189 -20.85 -6.92 -1.11
N PRO A 190 -20.44 -8.15 -1.52
CA PRO A 190 -19.09 -8.64 -1.31
C PRO A 190 -18.04 -7.88 -2.13
N ALA A 191 -18.42 -7.23 -3.24
CA ALA A 191 -17.53 -6.52 -4.14
C ALA A 191 -16.69 -5.38 -3.49
N VAL A 192 -17.04 -4.92 -2.29
CA VAL A 192 -16.28 -3.89 -1.57
C VAL A 192 -15.20 -4.46 -0.63
N GLU A 193 -15.11 -5.79 -0.50
CA GLU A 193 -14.14 -6.47 0.37
C GLU A 193 -12.70 -6.03 0.09
N SER A 194 -12.30 -5.99 -1.20
CA SER A 194 -10.95 -5.62 -1.59
C SER A 194 -10.54 -4.23 -1.10
N ALA A 195 -11.45 -3.26 -1.14
CA ALA A 195 -11.18 -1.91 -0.65
C ALA A 195 -10.98 -1.86 0.87
N TRP A 196 -11.78 -2.64 1.64
CA TRP A 196 -11.62 -2.75 3.09
C TRP A 196 -10.31 -3.43 3.46
N ARG A 197 -9.95 -4.51 2.75
CA ARG A 197 -8.68 -5.20 2.95
C ARG A 197 -7.49 -4.30 2.62
N GLU A 198 -7.50 -3.68 1.44
CA GLU A 198 -6.39 -2.87 0.94
C GLU A 198 -6.07 -1.70 1.90
N ASP A 199 -7.06 -0.95 2.33
CA ASP A 199 -6.86 0.16 3.28
C ASP A 199 -6.25 -0.33 4.60
N LEU A 200 -6.64 -1.51 5.09
CA LEU A 200 -6.09 -2.06 6.33
C LEU A 200 -4.65 -2.51 6.19
N VAL A 201 -4.34 -3.29 5.15
CA VAL A 201 -3.02 -3.95 5.03
C VAL A 201 -1.96 -3.07 4.40
N SER A 202 -2.35 -1.97 3.72
CA SER A 202 -1.41 -1.07 3.07
C SER A 202 -0.99 0.12 3.92
N HIS A 203 -1.81 0.54 4.88
CA HIS A 203 -1.56 1.76 5.64
C HIS A 203 -0.77 1.48 6.92
N ILE A 204 0.27 2.30 7.19
CA ILE A 204 1.16 2.15 8.34
C ILE A 204 0.44 2.24 9.69
N ASP A 205 -0.66 2.99 9.76
CA ASP A 205 -1.44 3.19 10.99
C ASP A 205 -2.06 1.91 11.54
N PHE A 206 -2.23 0.88 10.71
CA PHE A 206 -2.89 -0.38 11.05
C PHE A 206 -1.89 -1.54 11.09
N GLU A 207 -0.61 -1.25 11.29
CA GLU A 207 0.41 -2.28 11.45
C GLU A 207 0.04 -3.24 12.60
N GLY A 208 0.18 -4.54 12.33
CA GLY A 208 -0.18 -5.60 13.27
C GLY A 208 -1.67 -5.94 13.35
N TRP A 209 -2.56 -5.18 12.66
CA TRP A 209 -3.98 -5.56 12.58
C TRP A 209 -4.18 -6.74 11.64
N GLN A 210 -5.11 -7.62 12.01
CA GLN A 210 -5.42 -8.84 11.28
C GLN A 210 -6.75 -8.69 10.54
N TYR A 211 -6.79 -9.14 9.28
CA TYR A 211 -8.01 -9.13 8.46
C TYR A 211 -8.46 -10.56 8.18
N ILE A 212 -9.74 -10.83 8.39
CA ILE A 212 -10.36 -12.14 8.18
C ILE A 212 -11.60 -11.95 7.32
N SER A 213 -11.69 -12.75 6.25
CA SER A 213 -12.87 -12.81 5.39
C SER A 213 -13.16 -14.26 5.00
N ASN A 214 -14.35 -14.50 4.42
CA ASN A 214 -14.69 -15.80 3.85
C ASN A 214 -13.72 -16.24 2.74
N LYS A 215 -13.19 -15.28 1.98
CA LYS A 215 -12.20 -15.55 0.93
C LYS A 215 -10.88 -16.04 1.53
N ASP A 216 -10.40 -15.38 2.59
CA ASP A 216 -9.16 -15.77 3.26
C ASP A 216 -9.32 -17.15 3.92
N ALA A 217 -10.43 -17.38 4.60
CA ALA A 217 -10.73 -18.66 5.23
C ALA A 217 -10.77 -19.81 4.21
N ARG A 218 -11.44 -19.64 3.08
CA ARG A 218 -11.48 -20.65 1.99
C ARG A 218 -10.11 -20.92 1.39
N ASN A 219 -9.26 -19.89 1.23
CA ASN A 219 -7.89 -20.06 0.74
C ASN A 219 -7.03 -20.92 1.69
N ASN A 220 -7.35 -20.90 2.97
CA ASN A 220 -6.70 -21.70 4.01
C ASN A 220 -7.41 -23.05 4.28
N ASN A 221 -8.41 -23.42 3.48
CA ASN A 221 -9.30 -24.58 3.70
C ASN A 221 -10.00 -24.55 5.08
N LEU A 222 -10.39 -23.38 5.54
CA LEU A 222 -11.06 -23.13 6.81
C LEU A 222 -12.39 -22.39 6.57
N ASN A 223 -13.23 -22.36 7.59
CA ASN A 223 -14.33 -21.40 7.67
C ASN A 223 -13.91 -20.15 8.48
N ILE A 224 -14.75 -19.11 8.45
CA ILE A 224 -14.46 -17.82 9.07
C ILE A 224 -14.27 -17.93 10.61
N ASP A 225 -15.03 -18.83 11.25
CA ASP A 225 -14.94 -19.06 12.69
C ASP A 225 -13.62 -19.73 13.07
N GLN A 226 -13.20 -20.74 12.33
CA GLN A 226 -11.89 -21.38 12.49
C GLN A 226 -10.73 -20.39 12.28
N GLU A 227 -10.82 -19.55 11.25
CA GLU A 227 -9.81 -18.51 10.98
C GLU A 227 -9.77 -17.49 12.12
N PHE A 228 -10.95 -17.06 12.61
CA PHE A 228 -11.03 -16.20 13.78
C PHE A 228 -10.40 -16.84 15.02
N HIS A 229 -10.62 -18.13 15.26
CA HIS A 229 -10.03 -18.83 16.42
C HIS A 229 -8.50 -18.93 16.33
N ARG A 230 -7.93 -19.04 15.14
CA ARG A 230 -6.48 -19.07 14.90
C ARG A 230 -5.80 -17.72 15.08
N ALA A 231 -6.53 -16.63 14.87
CA ALA A 231 -5.98 -15.28 14.93
C ALA A 231 -5.39 -14.94 16.31
N ASP A 232 -4.33 -14.13 16.31
CA ASP A 232 -3.68 -13.63 17.52
C ASP A 232 -4.61 -12.69 18.29
N LYS A 233 -5.12 -13.12 19.43
CA LYS A 233 -6.08 -12.36 20.24
C LYS A 233 -5.48 -11.14 20.93
N SER A 234 -4.16 -11.01 20.98
CA SER A 234 -3.46 -9.85 21.53
C SER A 234 -3.49 -8.64 20.57
N LYS A 235 -3.79 -8.87 19.30
CA LYS A 235 -3.83 -7.86 18.24
C LYS A 235 -5.26 -7.55 17.82
N PRO A 236 -5.52 -6.35 17.26
CA PRO A 236 -6.82 -6.03 16.67
C PRO A 236 -7.16 -6.99 15.53
N ILE A 237 -8.40 -7.44 15.49
CA ILE A 237 -8.95 -8.32 14.47
C ILE A 237 -10.14 -7.66 13.80
N VAL A 238 -10.08 -7.56 12.48
CA VAL A 238 -11.17 -7.12 11.61
C VAL A 238 -11.76 -8.34 10.91
N VAL A 239 -13.03 -8.56 11.08
CA VAL A 239 -13.79 -9.60 10.38
C VAL A 239 -14.69 -8.93 9.37
N PHE A 240 -14.61 -9.35 8.12
CA PHE A 240 -15.45 -8.88 7.03
C PHE A 240 -16.46 -9.95 6.61
N GLY A 241 -17.73 -9.57 6.50
CA GLY A 241 -18.79 -10.41 5.96
C GLY A 241 -19.75 -9.61 5.09
N SER A 242 -20.31 -10.25 4.09
CA SER A 242 -21.46 -9.71 3.36
C SER A 242 -22.74 -10.38 3.83
N PHE A 243 -23.89 -9.72 3.64
CA PHE A 243 -25.18 -10.36 3.90
C PHE A 243 -25.40 -11.60 3.05
N GLN A 244 -24.81 -11.66 1.85
CA GLN A 244 -24.86 -12.85 0.99
C GLN A 244 -24.08 -14.02 1.60
N ASP A 245 -22.98 -13.75 2.30
CA ASP A 245 -22.19 -14.79 2.97
C ASP A 245 -22.87 -15.30 4.25
N LEU A 246 -23.73 -14.49 4.87
CA LEU A 246 -24.41 -14.82 6.14
C LEU A 246 -25.78 -15.48 5.94
N LEU A 247 -26.44 -15.20 4.82
CA LEU A 247 -27.79 -15.69 4.55
C LEU A 247 -27.81 -16.95 3.66
N GLY A 248 -26.66 -17.40 3.14
CA GLY A 248 -26.47 -18.63 2.38
C GLY A 248 -26.80 -18.47 0.91
#